data_8eed58b3494147c411738cdefdda2a4b
#
_entry.id   8eed58b3494147c411738cdefdda2a4b
#
_cell.length_a   1.000
_cell.length_b   1.000
_cell.length_c   1.000
_cell.angle_alpha   90.00
_cell.angle_beta   90.00
_cell.angle_gamma   90.00
#
_symmetry.space_group_name_H-M   'P 1'
#
loop_
_entity.id
_entity.type
_entity.pdbx_description
1 polymer ?
#
loop_
_entity_poly.entity_id
_entity_poly.type
_entity_poly.pdbx_seq_one_letter_code
_entity_poly.pdbx_strand_id
1 'polypeptide(L)'
;MRVILVGCEYVGTTTLAHAIDDWLEANMGVRFSLIHDHWKIPHTSGHPDDSTTEEQAWLLAASPKFKEMHQRHSLYYHAQVGTFEGHDDGMVIGGAIEDGVYGPMYFGYGGPDHRFNRETVQHQWEKTILHFTDETVLVHVTAETDVIAQRLHDDPHENMLISEGDIDKVKNRFA
;
A
#
# COMPACT_ATOMS: atom_id res chain seq x y z
N MET A 1 16.47 -7.09 -5.77
CA MET A 1 16.17 -5.89 -4.93
C MET A 1 14.67 -5.74 -4.78
N ARG A 2 14.20 -5.32 -3.62
CA ARG A 2 12.79 -5.01 -3.38
C ARG A 2 12.64 -3.55 -2.96
N VAL A 3 11.70 -2.84 -3.60
CA VAL A 3 11.39 -1.44 -3.27
C VAL A 3 9.97 -1.38 -2.72
N ILE A 4 9.78 -0.67 -1.63
CA ILE A 4 8.47 -0.44 -1.03
C ILE A 4 8.25 1.07 -0.95
N LEU A 5 7.20 1.55 -1.63
CA LEU A 5 6.81 2.96 -1.59
C LEU A 5 5.58 3.11 -0.70
N VAL A 6 5.62 4.04 0.22
CA VAL A 6 4.50 4.37 1.11
C VAL A 6 4.27 5.87 1.19
N GLY A 7 3.04 6.26 1.47
CA GLY A 7 2.72 7.66 1.69
C GLY A 7 1.22 7.93 1.77
N CYS A 8 0.88 9.18 2.06
CA CYS A 8 -0.50 9.62 2.09
C CYS A 8 -1.14 9.47 0.70
N GLU A 9 -2.41 9.10 0.64
CA GLU A 9 -3.19 9.13 -0.60
C GLU A 9 -3.02 10.48 -1.30
N TYR A 10 -2.92 10.49 -2.62
CA TYR A 10 -2.59 11.67 -3.47
C TYR A 10 -1.15 12.21 -3.34
N VAL A 11 -0.27 11.59 -2.57
CA VAL A 11 1.13 12.01 -2.54
C VAL A 11 1.89 11.67 -3.84
N GLY A 12 1.38 10.70 -4.61
CA GLY A 12 1.91 10.30 -5.92
C GLY A 12 2.82 9.08 -5.90
N THR A 13 2.63 8.16 -4.98
CA THR A 13 3.41 6.90 -4.89
C THR A 13 3.36 6.10 -6.19
N THR A 14 2.18 5.87 -6.75
CA THR A 14 2.00 5.11 -8.00
C THR A 14 2.67 5.82 -9.19
N THR A 15 2.50 7.14 -9.29
CA THR A 15 3.17 7.95 -10.33
C THR A 15 4.70 7.85 -10.23
N LEU A 16 5.22 7.93 -9.00
CA LEU A 16 6.67 7.81 -8.76
C LEU A 16 7.17 6.40 -9.08
N ALA A 17 6.40 5.36 -8.75
CA ALA A 17 6.75 3.97 -9.06
C ALA A 17 6.97 3.77 -10.56
N HIS A 18 6.04 4.21 -11.38
CA HIS A 18 6.16 4.13 -12.83
C HIS A 18 7.28 4.99 -13.38
N ALA A 19 7.48 6.21 -12.83
CA ALA A 19 8.59 7.08 -13.26
C ALA A 19 9.95 6.47 -12.94
N ILE A 20 10.11 5.77 -11.81
CA ILE A 20 11.35 5.05 -11.47
C ILE A 20 11.58 3.90 -12.46
N ASP A 21 10.55 3.12 -12.76
CA ASP A 21 10.63 1.99 -13.69
C ASP A 21 11.01 2.45 -15.12
N ASP A 22 10.37 3.50 -15.62
CA ASP A 22 10.70 4.11 -16.92
C ASP A 22 12.13 4.68 -16.95
N TRP A 23 12.58 5.29 -15.85
CA TRP A 23 13.95 5.78 -15.74
C TRP A 23 14.97 4.63 -15.77
N LEU A 24 14.69 3.52 -15.09
CA LEU A 24 15.54 2.33 -15.10
C LEU A 24 15.66 1.75 -16.52
N GLU A 25 14.54 1.64 -17.23
CA GLU A 25 14.58 1.19 -18.63
C GLU A 25 15.43 2.12 -19.50
N ALA A 26 15.18 3.42 -19.42
CA ALA A 26 15.85 4.42 -20.28
C ALA A 26 17.36 4.54 -20.02
N ASN A 27 17.81 4.34 -18.78
CA ASN A 27 19.19 4.60 -18.37
C ASN A 27 20.01 3.32 -18.13
N MET A 28 19.36 2.23 -17.77
CA MET A 28 20.02 0.98 -17.39
C MET A 28 19.59 -0.23 -18.25
N GLY A 29 18.53 -0.07 -19.06
CA GLY A 29 17.99 -1.16 -19.90
C GLY A 29 17.32 -2.26 -19.10
N VAL A 30 16.85 -1.97 -17.88
CA VAL A 30 16.17 -2.91 -17.00
C VAL A 30 14.84 -2.33 -16.48
N ARG A 31 13.90 -3.19 -16.17
CA ARG A 31 12.62 -2.84 -15.53
C ARG A 31 12.42 -3.69 -14.29
N PHE A 32 11.55 -3.24 -13.39
CA PHE A 32 11.03 -4.11 -12.35
C PHE A 32 10.24 -5.25 -13.00
N SER A 33 10.50 -6.46 -12.53
CA SER A 33 9.75 -7.66 -12.98
C SER A 33 8.32 -7.71 -12.42
N LEU A 34 8.07 -6.97 -11.33
CA LEU A 34 6.76 -6.82 -10.71
C LEU A 34 6.62 -5.42 -10.10
N ILE A 35 5.55 -4.71 -10.45
CA ILE A 35 5.07 -3.53 -9.72
C ILE A 35 3.67 -3.88 -9.20
N HIS A 36 3.50 -3.90 -7.88
CA HIS A 36 2.26 -4.29 -7.23
C HIS A 36 1.77 -3.17 -6.31
N ASP A 37 0.63 -2.58 -6.67
CA ASP A 37 -0.03 -1.56 -5.88
C ASP A 37 -0.97 -2.22 -4.87
N HIS A 38 -0.54 -2.28 -3.62
CA HIS A 38 -1.27 -2.92 -2.54
C HIS A 38 -1.33 -2.01 -1.31
N TRP A 39 -2.31 -1.15 -1.23
CA TRP A 39 -2.35 -0.13 -0.20
C TRP A 39 -3.66 -0.01 0.57
N LYS A 40 -4.82 -0.24 -0.02
CA LYS A 40 -6.10 -0.07 0.68
C LYS A 40 -7.15 -1.10 0.30
N ILE A 41 -8.30 -1.04 0.97
CA ILE A 41 -9.51 -1.76 0.62
C ILE A 41 -10.45 -0.80 -0.14
N PRO A 42 -11.01 -1.17 -1.27
CA PRO A 42 -10.78 -2.42 -1.99
C PRO A 42 -9.41 -2.43 -2.67
N HIS A 43 -8.87 -3.62 -2.83
CA HIS A 43 -7.65 -3.82 -3.59
C HIS A 43 -7.96 -3.69 -5.08
N THR A 44 -7.48 -2.63 -5.71
CA THR A 44 -7.83 -2.26 -7.09
C THR A 44 -6.79 -2.70 -8.12
N SER A 45 -5.61 -3.08 -7.66
CA SER A 45 -4.55 -3.64 -8.48
C SER A 45 -4.24 -5.03 -7.96
N GLY A 46 -4.95 -6.02 -8.47
CA GLY A 46 -4.89 -7.38 -7.98
C GLY A 46 -3.65 -8.13 -8.42
N HIS A 47 -3.41 -9.24 -7.76
CA HIS A 47 -2.42 -10.23 -8.17
C HIS A 47 -3.01 -11.62 -7.88
N PRO A 48 -3.28 -12.43 -8.90
CA PRO A 48 -2.98 -12.23 -10.33
C PRO A 48 -3.95 -11.31 -11.10
N ASP A 49 -5.17 -11.08 -10.59
CA ASP A 49 -6.21 -10.34 -11.30
C ASP A 49 -6.82 -9.24 -10.42
N ASP A 50 -7.33 -8.19 -11.05
CA ASP A 50 -8.08 -7.13 -10.37
C ASP A 50 -9.47 -7.63 -9.94
N SER A 51 -9.94 -7.16 -8.79
CA SER A 51 -11.31 -7.40 -8.37
C SER A 51 -12.31 -6.61 -9.21
N THR A 52 -13.45 -7.22 -9.49
CA THR A 52 -14.55 -6.56 -10.19
C THR A 52 -15.19 -5.46 -9.32
N THR A 53 -15.91 -4.53 -9.95
CA THR A 53 -16.65 -3.48 -9.23
C THR A 53 -17.61 -4.05 -8.18
N GLU A 54 -18.25 -5.20 -8.46
CA GLU A 54 -19.18 -5.86 -7.55
C GLU A 54 -18.44 -6.45 -6.33
N GLU A 55 -17.28 -7.07 -6.54
CA GLU A 55 -16.43 -7.59 -5.48
C GLU A 55 -15.87 -6.46 -4.60
N GLN A 56 -15.48 -5.35 -5.19
CA GLN A 56 -15.03 -4.16 -4.48
C GLN A 56 -16.15 -3.59 -3.60
N ALA A 57 -17.35 -3.42 -4.15
CA ALA A 57 -18.52 -2.94 -3.40
C ALA A 57 -18.89 -3.87 -2.26
N TRP A 58 -18.85 -5.19 -2.48
CA TRP A 58 -19.08 -6.19 -1.44
C TRP A 58 -18.05 -6.12 -0.33
N LEU A 59 -16.77 -6.00 -0.66
CA LEU A 59 -15.69 -5.89 0.32
C LEU A 59 -15.81 -4.60 1.14
N LEU A 60 -16.15 -3.47 0.52
CA LEU A 60 -16.38 -2.20 1.20
C LEU A 60 -17.55 -2.29 2.20
N ALA A 61 -18.61 -3.02 1.86
CA ALA A 61 -19.76 -3.26 2.74
C ALA A 61 -19.50 -4.29 3.83
N ALA A 62 -18.43 -5.08 3.76
CA ALA A 62 -18.09 -6.11 4.72
C ALA A 62 -17.81 -5.53 6.12
N SER A 63 -17.99 -6.39 7.16
CA SER A 63 -17.67 -5.98 8.53
C SER A 63 -16.17 -5.66 8.72
N PRO A 64 -15.82 -4.82 9.71
CA PRO A 64 -14.40 -4.55 10.03
C PRO A 64 -13.60 -5.83 10.29
N LYS A 65 -14.20 -6.82 10.96
CA LYS A 65 -13.56 -8.11 11.20
C LYS A 65 -13.23 -8.86 9.90
N PHE A 66 -14.12 -8.83 8.93
CA PHE A 66 -13.90 -9.50 7.65
C PHE A 66 -12.82 -8.77 6.83
N LYS A 67 -12.88 -7.44 6.77
CA LYS A 67 -11.85 -6.60 6.13
C LYS A 67 -10.48 -6.85 6.73
N GLU A 68 -10.38 -6.89 8.06
CA GLU A 68 -9.14 -7.20 8.78
C GLU A 68 -8.58 -8.57 8.38
N MET A 69 -9.43 -9.58 8.39
CA MET A 69 -9.02 -10.95 8.04
C MET A 69 -8.52 -11.02 6.59
N HIS A 70 -9.22 -10.39 5.66
CA HIS A 70 -8.84 -10.31 4.25
C HIS A 70 -7.47 -9.65 4.10
N GLN A 71 -7.30 -8.43 4.65
CA GLN A 71 -6.02 -7.69 4.57
C GLN A 71 -4.87 -8.45 5.25
N ARG A 72 -5.10 -9.05 6.39
CA ARG A 72 -4.06 -9.82 7.07
C ARG A 72 -3.56 -10.99 6.22
N HIS A 73 -4.45 -11.73 5.57
CA HIS A 73 -4.08 -12.79 4.64
C HIS A 73 -3.30 -12.26 3.44
N SER A 74 -3.78 -11.17 2.85
CA SER A 74 -3.13 -10.51 1.72
C SER A 74 -1.73 -10.02 2.08
N LEU A 75 -1.56 -9.36 3.23
CA LEU A 75 -0.24 -8.90 3.70
C LEU A 75 0.75 -10.05 3.91
N TYR A 76 0.31 -11.16 4.49
CA TYR A 76 1.18 -12.32 4.64
C TYR A 76 1.56 -12.93 3.30
N TYR A 77 0.62 -13.03 2.36
CA TYR A 77 0.90 -13.50 1.01
C TYR A 77 1.97 -12.64 0.33
N HIS A 78 1.85 -11.31 0.40
CA HIS A 78 2.78 -10.38 -0.24
C HIS A 78 4.15 -10.25 0.47
N ALA A 79 4.30 -10.76 1.68
CA ALA A 79 5.57 -10.78 2.39
C ALA A 79 6.45 -11.98 2.01
N GLN A 80 5.87 -13.07 1.52
CA GLN A 80 6.57 -14.33 1.27
C GLN A 80 7.28 -14.36 -0.10
N VAL A 81 8.21 -15.29 -0.23
CA VAL A 81 8.92 -15.55 -1.49
C VAL A 81 7.96 -15.86 -2.64
N GLY A 82 6.88 -16.60 -2.37
CA GLY A 82 5.93 -17.01 -3.41
C GLY A 82 5.32 -15.89 -4.23
N THR A 83 5.07 -14.72 -3.64
CA THR A 83 4.59 -13.54 -4.38
C THR A 83 5.64 -13.00 -5.34
N PHE A 84 6.90 -13.09 -4.96
CA PHE A 84 8.03 -12.59 -5.74
C PHE A 84 8.82 -13.72 -6.39
N GLU A 85 8.32 -14.95 -6.34
CA GLU A 85 8.96 -16.10 -6.97
C GLU A 85 9.02 -15.88 -8.49
N GLY A 86 10.22 -15.99 -9.05
CA GLY A 86 10.48 -15.62 -10.45
C GLY A 86 10.61 -14.12 -10.70
N HIS A 87 10.54 -13.28 -9.66
CA HIS A 87 10.74 -11.84 -9.73
C HIS A 87 11.96 -11.45 -8.89
N ASP A 88 13.10 -11.26 -9.53
CA ASP A 88 14.36 -10.88 -8.87
C ASP A 88 14.28 -9.46 -8.32
N ASP A 89 13.55 -8.58 -9.00
CA ASP A 89 13.33 -7.19 -8.64
C ASP A 89 11.83 -6.87 -8.61
N GLY A 90 11.34 -6.48 -7.46
CA GLY A 90 9.94 -6.14 -7.26
C GLY A 90 9.73 -4.81 -6.56
N MET A 91 8.65 -4.12 -6.92
CA MET A 91 8.19 -2.91 -6.27
C MET A 91 6.79 -3.14 -5.70
N VAL A 92 6.59 -2.77 -4.44
CA VAL A 92 5.29 -2.76 -3.76
C VAL A 92 4.95 -1.33 -3.39
N ILE A 93 3.74 -0.91 -3.69
CA ILE A 93 3.18 0.37 -3.24
C ILE A 93 2.25 0.06 -2.07
N GLY A 94 2.53 0.66 -0.90
CA GLY A 94 1.72 0.48 0.31
C GLY A 94 2.10 -0.72 1.18
N GLY A 95 1.23 -1.70 1.27
CA GLY A 95 1.42 -2.89 2.11
C GLY A 95 1.10 -2.65 3.59
N ALA A 96 1.83 -3.34 4.48
CA ALA A 96 1.52 -3.35 5.91
C ALA A 96 1.61 -1.97 6.58
N ILE A 97 2.48 -1.09 6.08
CA ILE A 97 2.64 0.26 6.65
C ILE A 97 1.38 1.09 6.38
N GLU A 98 0.90 1.11 5.16
CA GLU A 98 -0.32 1.84 4.81
C GLU A 98 -1.56 1.21 5.45
N ASP A 99 -1.65 -0.11 5.49
CA ASP A 99 -2.72 -0.80 6.22
C ASP A 99 -2.73 -0.43 7.71
N GLY A 100 -1.57 -0.22 8.32
CA GLY A 100 -1.40 0.28 9.69
C GLY A 100 -1.93 1.70 9.91
N VAL A 101 -1.98 2.51 8.86
CA VAL A 101 -2.56 3.85 8.89
C VAL A 101 -4.05 3.81 8.58
N TYR A 102 -4.43 3.28 7.44
CA TYR A 102 -5.81 3.33 6.93
C TYR A 102 -6.77 2.37 7.65
N GLY A 103 -6.31 1.20 8.07
CA GLY A 103 -7.11 0.23 8.81
C GLY A 103 -7.79 0.82 10.05
N PRO A 104 -7.02 1.40 10.98
CA PRO A 104 -7.57 2.06 12.17
C PRO A 104 -8.38 3.32 11.88
N MET A 105 -8.01 4.09 10.87
CA MET A 105 -8.65 5.38 10.59
C MET A 105 -9.98 5.25 9.84
N TYR A 106 -10.07 4.33 8.88
CA TYR A 106 -11.21 4.28 7.95
C TYR A 106 -11.96 2.95 7.93
N PHE A 107 -11.34 1.86 8.32
CA PHE A 107 -11.94 0.53 8.21
C PHE A 107 -12.35 -0.10 9.53
N GLY A 108 -12.06 0.55 10.66
CA GLY A 108 -12.48 0.14 12.00
C GLY A 108 -11.79 -1.12 12.54
N TYR A 109 -10.57 -1.41 12.08
CA TYR A 109 -9.74 -2.51 12.59
C TYR A 109 -8.29 -2.09 12.80
N GLY A 110 -7.53 -2.92 13.50
CA GLY A 110 -6.07 -2.81 13.60
C GLY A 110 -5.55 -1.75 14.56
N GLY A 111 -6.43 -1.07 15.31
CA GLY A 111 -6.04 -0.11 16.33
C GLY A 111 -5.34 -0.75 17.54
N PRO A 112 -4.85 0.06 18.52
CA PRO A 112 -4.03 -0.41 19.64
C PRO A 112 -4.67 -1.53 20.47
N ASP A 113 -5.98 -1.48 20.66
CA ASP A 113 -6.73 -2.46 21.46
C ASP A 113 -7.20 -3.68 20.64
N HIS A 114 -6.90 -3.71 19.36
CA HIS A 114 -7.30 -4.81 18.49
C HIS A 114 -6.35 -5.99 18.64
N ARG A 115 -6.89 -7.24 18.66
CA ARG A 115 -6.07 -8.46 18.76
C ARG A 115 -4.99 -8.56 17.68
N PHE A 116 -5.31 -8.08 16.48
CA PHE A 116 -4.38 -7.95 15.36
C PHE A 116 -4.06 -6.47 15.13
N ASN A 117 -3.57 -5.83 16.18
CA ASN A 117 -2.99 -4.51 16.15
C ASN A 117 -1.97 -4.39 15.02
N ARG A 118 -2.11 -3.40 14.19
CA ARG A 118 -1.31 -3.25 12.96
C ARG A 118 0.14 -2.93 13.21
N GLU A 119 0.47 -2.30 14.32
CA GLU A 119 1.87 -2.12 14.72
C GLU A 119 2.57 -3.49 14.89
N THR A 120 1.92 -4.44 15.57
CA THR A 120 2.44 -5.81 15.72
C THR A 120 2.51 -6.56 14.40
N VAL A 121 1.47 -6.47 13.58
CA VAL A 121 1.42 -7.12 12.25
C VAL A 121 2.49 -6.56 11.33
N GLN A 122 2.68 -5.24 11.33
CA GLN A 122 3.71 -4.55 10.56
C GLN A 122 5.12 -5.05 10.91
N HIS A 123 5.46 -5.14 12.18
CA HIS A 123 6.76 -5.69 12.60
C HIS A 123 6.99 -7.14 12.17
N GLN A 124 5.94 -7.97 12.18
CA GLN A 124 6.04 -9.34 11.68
C GLN A 124 6.25 -9.37 10.17
N TRP A 125 5.57 -8.50 9.44
CA TRP A 125 5.68 -8.37 8.00
C TRP A 125 7.08 -7.90 7.59
N GLU A 126 7.62 -6.87 8.25
CA GLU A 126 8.99 -6.37 8.05
C GLU A 126 10.03 -7.48 8.25
N LYS A 127 9.94 -8.22 9.38
CA LYS A 127 10.83 -9.35 9.65
C LYS A 127 10.75 -10.43 8.58
N THR A 128 9.56 -10.71 8.08
CA THR A 128 9.36 -11.72 7.03
C THR A 128 10.00 -11.26 5.72
N ILE A 129 9.81 -10.00 5.33
CA ILE A 129 10.44 -9.45 4.13
C ILE A 129 11.96 -9.50 4.23
N LEU A 130 12.52 -9.03 5.34
CA LEU A 130 13.97 -9.01 5.56
C LEU A 130 14.58 -10.42 5.65
N HIS A 131 13.79 -11.43 6.03
CA HIS A 131 14.24 -12.82 6.00
C HIS A 131 14.41 -13.37 4.57
N PHE A 132 13.58 -12.93 3.63
CA PHE A 132 13.60 -13.42 2.26
C PHE A 132 14.34 -12.51 1.28
N THR A 133 14.72 -11.30 1.69
CA THR A 133 15.34 -10.32 0.81
C THR A 133 16.36 -9.48 1.59
N ASP A 134 17.63 -9.65 1.28
CA ASP A 134 18.73 -8.90 1.90
C ASP A 134 18.73 -7.41 1.46
N GLU A 135 18.16 -7.12 0.28
CA GLU A 135 18.10 -5.79 -0.30
C GLU A 135 16.67 -5.30 -0.39
N THR A 136 16.20 -4.64 0.65
CA THR A 136 14.90 -3.96 0.68
C THR A 136 15.09 -2.47 0.92
N VAL A 137 14.50 -1.63 0.06
CA VAL A 137 14.50 -0.18 0.18
C VAL A 137 13.08 0.29 0.48
N LEU A 138 12.89 0.94 1.62
CA LEU A 138 11.65 1.62 1.98
C LEU A 138 11.75 3.09 1.60
N VAL A 139 10.80 3.56 0.81
CA VAL A 139 10.70 4.96 0.37
C VAL A 139 9.42 5.57 0.91
N HIS A 140 9.54 6.51 1.84
CA HIS A 140 8.42 7.33 2.29
C HIS A 140 8.31 8.55 1.38
N VAL A 141 7.23 8.59 0.59
CA VAL A 141 6.92 9.69 -0.33
C VAL A 141 6.10 10.75 0.43
N THR A 142 6.56 11.99 0.36
CA THR A 142 5.90 13.11 1.04
C THR A 142 5.62 14.25 0.07
N ALA A 143 4.58 15.04 0.37
CA ALA A 143 4.31 16.31 -0.31
C ALA A 143 3.72 17.30 0.70
N GLU A 144 3.73 18.58 0.36
CA GLU A 144 3.07 19.61 1.17
C GLU A 144 1.55 19.38 1.18
N THR A 145 0.90 19.78 2.27
CA THR A 145 -0.53 19.54 2.47
C THR A 145 -1.40 20.19 1.39
N ASP A 146 -1.03 21.39 0.96
CA ASP A 146 -1.71 22.11 -0.12
C ASP A 146 -1.57 21.41 -1.49
N VAL A 147 -0.43 20.78 -1.76
CA VAL A 147 -0.22 19.98 -2.97
C VAL A 147 -1.11 18.74 -2.98
N ILE A 148 -1.24 18.06 -1.84
CA ILE A 148 -2.13 16.89 -1.71
C ILE A 148 -3.59 17.32 -1.86
N ALA A 149 -3.99 18.42 -1.20
CA ALA A 149 -5.34 18.99 -1.30
C ALA A 149 -5.69 19.37 -2.74
N GLN A 150 -4.76 20.01 -3.45
CA GLN A 150 -4.95 20.37 -4.84
C GLN A 150 -5.17 19.13 -5.74
N ARG A 151 -4.35 18.09 -5.57
CA ARG A 151 -4.49 16.84 -6.35
C ARG A 151 -5.80 16.14 -6.06
N LEU A 152 -6.21 16.07 -4.79
CA LEU A 152 -7.49 15.50 -4.37
C LEU A 152 -8.67 16.24 -5.01
N HIS A 153 -8.58 17.56 -5.16
CA HIS A 153 -9.61 18.38 -5.80
C HIS A 153 -9.62 18.21 -7.33
N ASP A 154 -8.43 18.16 -7.97
CA ASP A 154 -8.30 18.20 -9.42
C ASP A 154 -8.59 16.84 -10.07
N ASP A 155 -8.27 15.74 -9.39
CA ASP A 155 -8.40 14.38 -9.92
C ASP A 155 -8.91 13.41 -8.83
N PRO A 156 -10.14 13.57 -8.34
CA PRO A 156 -10.73 12.67 -7.35
C PRO A 156 -10.96 11.29 -7.97
N HIS A 157 -10.31 10.27 -7.43
CA HIS A 157 -10.51 8.91 -7.91
C HIS A 157 -11.61 8.16 -7.14
N GLU A 158 -12.14 7.12 -7.77
CA GLU A 158 -13.09 6.21 -7.13
C GLU A 158 -12.44 5.57 -5.87
N ASN A 159 -13.24 5.35 -4.83
CA ASN A 159 -12.79 4.75 -3.57
C ASN A 159 -11.74 5.59 -2.79
N MET A 160 -11.65 6.90 -3.02
CA MET A 160 -10.81 7.75 -2.19
C MET A 160 -11.25 7.69 -0.73
N LEU A 161 -10.29 7.69 0.20
CA LEU A 161 -10.54 7.58 1.63
C LEU A 161 -10.42 8.92 2.35
N ILE A 162 -9.40 9.70 1.99
CA ILE A 162 -9.12 10.94 2.70
C ILE A 162 -10.01 12.08 2.22
N SER A 163 -10.40 12.92 3.18
CA SER A 163 -10.91 14.27 2.91
C SER A 163 -9.80 15.30 3.08
N GLU A 164 -9.98 16.51 2.57
CA GLU A 164 -9.03 17.60 2.77
C GLU A 164 -8.71 17.82 4.26
N GLY A 165 -9.71 17.69 5.15
CA GLY A 165 -9.55 17.83 6.60
C GLY A 165 -8.79 16.68 7.28
N ASP A 166 -8.53 15.59 6.57
CA ASP A 166 -7.80 14.42 7.10
C ASP A 166 -6.33 14.39 6.68
N ILE A 167 -5.92 15.18 5.68
CA ILE A 167 -4.57 15.12 5.09
C ILE A 167 -3.48 15.17 6.15
N ASP A 168 -3.51 16.17 7.03
CA ASP A 168 -2.48 16.32 8.07
C ASP A 168 -2.51 15.17 9.09
N LYS A 169 -3.69 14.66 9.43
CA LYS A 169 -3.81 13.49 10.33
C LYS A 169 -3.20 12.25 9.71
N VAL A 170 -3.45 12.01 8.43
CA VAL A 170 -2.89 10.86 7.71
C VAL A 170 -1.38 11.01 7.56
N LYS A 171 -0.88 12.18 7.13
CA LYS A 171 0.56 12.46 7.05
C LYS A 171 1.28 12.21 8.39
N ASN A 172 0.71 12.68 9.50
CA ASN A 172 1.27 12.49 10.84
C ASN A 172 1.28 11.03 11.31
N ARG A 173 0.50 10.15 10.69
CA ARG A 173 0.52 8.71 10.98
C ARG A 173 1.65 7.98 10.25
N PHE A 174 2.18 8.56 9.19
CA PHE A 174 3.36 8.05 8.47
C PHE A 174 4.68 8.56 9.06
N ALA A 175 4.68 9.62 9.86
CA ALA A 175 5.84 10.21 10.53
C ALA A 175 6.19 9.49 11.84
#